data_9171dc34362ad89a8175b2fea8692d0b
#
_entry.id   9171dc34362ad89a8175b2fea8692d0b
#
_cell.length_a   1.000
_cell.length_b   1.000
_cell.length_c   1.000
_cell.angle_alpha   90.00
_cell.angle_beta   90.00
_cell.angle_gamma   90.00
#
_symmetry.space_group_name_H-M   'P 1'
#
loop_
_entity.id
_entity.type
_entity.pdbx_description
1 polymer ?
#
loop_
_entity_poly.entity_id
_entity_poly.type
_entity_poly.pdbx_seq_one_letter_code
_entity_poly.pdbx_strand_id
1 'polypeptide(L)'
;YILSPWQYSGMYQGLLSNMFLIQTRITWRDQSPASQDKTWKNEASDIWFATKTDEFLFKQHPVGVNTIEVPDVSENDSNLWIDIPKNLDEEGHYPRGLFTKILEASSFKLNWVLDPFMGIGDSGVACKQSGRRFIGFETNKDHLLLGMKRIDNS
;
A
#
# COMPACT_ATOMS: atom_id res chain seq x y z
N TYR A 1 2.50 4.46 3.16
CA TYR A 1 1.19 3.80 3.16
C TYR A 1 1.12 2.78 4.29
N ILE A 2 -0.03 2.71 4.97
CA ILE A 2 -0.28 1.73 6.01
C ILE A 2 -1.62 1.05 5.73
N LEU A 3 -1.59 -0.26 5.57
CA LEU A 3 -2.78 -1.08 5.41
C LEU A 3 -3.32 -1.41 6.80
N SER A 4 -4.59 -1.16 7.03
CA SER A 4 -5.23 -1.44 8.32
C SER A 4 -6.59 -2.12 8.16
N PRO A 5 -6.87 -3.16 8.94
CA PRO A 5 -8.23 -3.67 9.07
C PRO A 5 -9.16 -2.55 9.55
N TRP A 6 -10.40 -2.52 9.06
CA TRP A 6 -11.35 -1.46 9.38
C TRP A 6 -11.58 -1.27 10.90
N GLN A 7 -11.51 -2.37 11.68
CA GLN A 7 -11.71 -2.32 13.13
C GLN A 7 -10.69 -1.43 13.85
N TYR A 8 -9.48 -1.32 13.29
CA TYR A 8 -8.38 -0.57 13.87
C TYR A 8 -8.11 0.75 13.16
N SER A 9 -8.92 1.12 12.17
CA SER A 9 -8.69 2.30 11.34
C SER A 9 -8.56 3.59 12.16
N GLY A 10 -9.45 3.80 13.14
CA GLY A 10 -9.37 4.95 14.05
C GLY A 10 -8.12 4.99 14.91
N MET A 11 -7.63 3.83 15.37
CA MET A 11 -6.37 3.74 16.12
C MET A 11 -5.18 4.14 15.24
N TYR A 12 -5.11 3.61 14.02
CA TYR A 12 -4.05 3.98 13.07
C TYR A 12 -4.09 5.47 12.73
N GLN A 13 -5.26 6.04 12.50
CA GLN A 13 -5.42 7.48 12.29
C GLN A 13 -4.81 8.30 13.43
N GLY A 14 -5.18 7.97 14.67
CA GLY A 14 -4.67 8.67 15.85
C GLY A 14 -3.15 8.57 16.00
N LEU A 15 -2.57 7.40 15.77
CA LEU A 15 -1.12 7.19 15.83
C LEU A 15 -0.39 7.93 14.71
N LEU A 16 -0.88 7.85 13.49
CA LEU A 16 -0.26 8.48 12.32
C LEU A 16 -0.28 10.01 12.42
N SER A 17 -1.37 10.60 12.89
CA SER A 17 -1.51 12.06 13.05
C SER A 17 -0.48 12.69 13.98
N ASN A 18 0.12 11.90 14.87
CA ASN A 18 1.17 12.37 15.77
C ASN A 18 2.56 12.45 15.12
N MET A 19 2.77 11.77 13.99
CA MET A 19 4.10 11.60 13.40
C MET A 19 4.16 12.01 11.93
N PHE A 20 3.02 12.05 11.25
CA PHE A 20 2.90 12.25 9.81
C PHE A 20 1.73 13.17 9.49
N LEU A 21 1.77 13.75 8.29
CA LEU A 21 0.64 14.44 7.68
C LEU A 21 -0.21 13.41 6.92
N ILE A 22 -1.41 13.16 7.39
CA ILE A 22 -2.34 12.28 6.69
C ILE A 22 -2.88 13.01 5.47
N GLN A 23 -2.59 12.48 4.30
CA GLN A 23 -3.06 13.03 3.03
C GLN A 23 -4.43 12.49 2.65
N THR A 24 -4.59 11.16 2.76
CA THR A 24 -5.83 10.51 2.32
C THR A 24 -6.04 9.20 3.06
N ARG A 25 -7.31 8.89 3.37
CA ARG A 25 -7.76 7.54 3.67
C ARG A 25 -8.31 6.93 2.39
N ILE A 26 -7.75 5.81 1.98
CA ILE A 26 -8.19 5.01 0.85
C ILE A 26 -9.01 3.85 1.39
N THR A 27 -10.22 3.67 0.90
CA THR A 27 -11.01 2.47 1.17
C THR A 27 -10.78 1.47 0.05
N TRP A 28 -10.21 0.33 0.40
CA TRP A 28 -9.91 -0.73 -0.53
C TRP A 28 -10.87 -1.91 -0.32
N ARG A 29 -11.46 -2.39 -1.42
CA ARG A 29 -12.28 -3.60 -1.40
C ARG A 29 -11.38 -4.82 -1.25
N ASP A 30 -11.25 -5.27 -0.03
CA ASP A 30 -10.35 -6.35 0.40
C ASP A 30 -11.00 -7.67 0.06
N GLN A 31 -11.57 -8.16 -0.73
CA GLN A 31 -12.15 -9.45 -1.12
C GLN A 31 -11.74 -10.67 -0.25
N SER A 32 -11.26 -10.44 0.96
CA SER A 32 -10.93 -11.50 1.93
C SER A 32 -12.15 -12.39 2.17
N PRO A 33 -11.96 -13.68 2.52
CA PRO A 33 -13.05 -14.54 2.87
C PRO A 33 -13.90 -13.89 3.96
N ALA A 34 -15.21 -13.88 3.77
CA ALA A 34 -16.11 -13.27 4.72
C ALA A 34 -15.87 -13.88 6.11
N SER A 35 -15.58 -13.03 7.09
CA SER A 35 -15.71 -13.43 8.48
C SER A 35 -17.15 -13.89 8.70
N GLN A 36 -17.37 -14.83 9.62
CA GLN A 36 -18.73 -15.28 9.99
C GLN A 36 -19.44 -14.19 10.82
N ASP A 37 -19.52 -12.99 10.26
CA ASP A 37 -20.15 -11.86 10.93
C ASP A 37 -21.65 -12.09 10.97
N LYS A 38 -22.22 -11.92 12.14
CA LYS A 38 -23.67 -12.00 12.37
C LYS A 38 -24.42 -10.77 11.84
N THR A 39 -23.71 -9.81 11.24
CA THR A 39 -24.23 -8.53 10.79
C THR A 39 -23.86 -8.28 9.32
N TRP A 40 -23.38 -7.09 9.00
CA TRP A 40 -22.95 -6.75 7.66
C TRP A 40 -21.64 -7.45 7.29
N LYS A 41 -21.58 -8.03 6.10
CA LYS A 41 -20.35 -8.61 5.54
C LYS A 41 -19.32 -7.51 5.37
N ASN A 42 -18.17 -7.67 6.01
CA ASN A 42 -17.06 -6.76 5.80
C ASN A 42 -16.30 -7.12 4.52
N GLU A 43 -16.22 -6.19 3.59
CA GLU A 43 -15.49 -6.34 2.33
C GLU A 43 -14.48 -5.19 2.12
N ALA A 44 -14.20 -4.40 3.15
CA ALA A 44 -13.33 -3.24 3.03
C ALA A 44 -12.26 -3.20 4.10
N SER A 45 -11.09 -2.76 3.69
CA SER A 45 -9.97 -2.38 4.55
C SER A 45 -9.54 -0.95 4.23
N ASP A 46 -8.88 -0.30 5.16
CA ASP A 46 -8.37 1.05 4.97
C ASP A 46 -6.88 1.03 4.65
N ILE A 47 -6.47 1.95 3.78
CA ILE A 47 -5.08 2.24 3.49
C ILE A 47 -4.86 3.72 3.79
N TRP A 48 -3.98 4.02 4.72
CA TRP A 48 -3.61 5.37 5.09
C TRP A 48 -2.44 5.84 4.26
N PHE A 49 -2.65 6.86 3.44
CA PHE A 49 -1.59 7.59 2.76
C PHE A 49 -1.18 8.78 3.62
N ALA A 50 0.05 8.78 4.06
CA ALA A 50 0.60 9.84 4.89
C ALA A 50 2.02 10.20 4.43
N THR A 51 2.40 11.45 4.63
CA THR A 51 3.69 12.02 4.24
C THR A 51 4.42 12.59 5.45
N LYS A 52 5.74 12.71 5.37
CA LYS A 52 6.55 13.30 6.44
C LYS A 52 6.48 14.83 6.43
N THR A 53 6.31 15.40 5.24
CA THR A 53 6.21 16.83 4.98
C THR A 53 5.01 17.12 4.10
N ASP A 54 4.65 18.38 3.96
CA ASP A 54 3.64 18.87 3.04
C ASP A 54 4.10 18.88 1.57
N GLU A 55 5.42 18.76 1.34
CA GLU A 55 5.99 18.58 0.01
C GLU A 55 6.24 17.08 -0.24
N PHE A 56 5.63 16.51 -1.27
CA PHE A 56 5.77 15.12 -1.65
C PHE A 56 5.53 14.89 -3.14
N LEU A 57 5.82 13.69 -3.61
CA LEU A 57 5.54 13.27 -4.98
C LEU A 57 4.24 12.48 -5.04
N PHE A 58 3.39 12.83 -6.00
CA PHE A 58 2.22 12.06 -6.35
C PHE A 58 2.07 11.96 -7.86
N LYS A 59 2.01 10.73 -8.39
CA LYS A 59 1.95 10.45 -9.83
C LYS A 59 3.02 11.20 -10.65
N GLN A 60 4.25 11.19 -10.14
CA GLN A 60 5.40 11.86 -10.75
C GLN A 60 5.34 13.41 -10.74
N HIS A 61 4.33 14.00 -10.11
CA HIS A 61 4.23 15.44 -9.93
C HIS A 61 4.56 15.84 -8.49
N PRO A 62 5.33 16.91 -8.27
CA PRO A 62 5.51 17.47 -6.94
C PRO A 62 4.19 18.08 -6.45
N VAL A 63 3.85 17.79 -5.19
CA VAL A 63 2.70 18.40 -4.49
C VAL A 63 3.23 19.13 -3.27
N GLY A 64 2.75 20.36 -3.01
CA GLY A 64 3.15 21.17 -1.85
C GLY A 64 2.79 22.63 -1.99
N VAL A 65 3.07 23.40 -0.96
CA VAL A 65 2.67 24.82 -0.87
C VAL A 65 3.28 25.71 -1.96
N ASN A 66 4.42 25.32 -2.52
CA ASN A 66 5.13 26.08 -3.55
C ASN A 66 4.97 25.51 -4.97
N THR A 67 4.10 24.53 -5.17
CA THR A 67 3.88 23.96 -6.49
C THR A 67 2.86 24.76 -7.27
N ILE A 68 3.25 25.19 -8.48
CA ILE A 68 2.42 25.97 -9.39
C ILE A 68 1.47 25.06 -10.17
N GLU A 69 1.82 23.77 -10.32
CA GLU A 69 1.03 22.80 -11.05
C GLU A 69 0.26 21.90 -10.09
N VAL A 70 -1.06 21.92 -10.21
CA VAL A 70 -1.92 20.93 -9.54
C VAL A 70 -1.88 19.67 -10.40
N PRO A 71 -1.55 18.49 -9.83
CA PRO A 71 -1.65 17.25 -10.58
C PRO A 71 -3.05 17.11 -11.19
N ASP A 72 -3.12 16.75 -12.47
CA ASP A 72 -4.38 16.42 -13.09
C ASP A 72 -4.90 15.10 -12.49
N VAL A 73 -5.78 15.25 -11.49
CA VAL A 73 -6.39 14.12 -10.79
C VAL A 73 -7.52 13.61 -11.68
N SER A 74 -7.28 12.50 -12.35
CA SER A 74 -8.29 11.85 -13.20
C SER A 74 -9.38 11.16 -12.37
N GLU A 75 -10.53 10.85 -12.97
CA GLU A 75 -11.60 10.08 -12.33
C GLU A 75 -11.11 8.71 -11.79
N ASN A 76 -10.03 8.17 -12.34
CA ASN A 76 -9.39 6.92 -11.91
C ASN A 76 -8.54 7.07 -10.65
N ASP A 77 -8.38 8.29 -10.12
CA ASP A 77 -7.58 8.59 -8.93
C ASP A 77 -8.41 8.64 -7.64
N SER A 78 -9.56 8.04 -7.68
CA SER A 78 -10.43 7.89 -6.51
C SER A 78 -9.72 7.20 -5.35
N ASN A 79 -10.03 7.65 -4.12
CA ASN A 79 -9.64 6.96 -2.90
C ASN A 79 -10.53 5.74 -2.57
N LEU A 80 -11.41 5.35 -3.48
CA LEU A 80 -12.21 4.13 -3.41
C LEU A 80 -11.64 3.11 -4.42
N TRP A 81 -10.89 2.12 -3.91
CA TRP A 81 -10.24 1.11 -4.74
C TRP A 81 -11.06 -0.18 -4.77
N ILE A 82 -11.85 -0.34 -5.81
CA ILE A 82 -12.70 -1.52 -6.04
C ILE A 82 -12.23 -2.36 -7.25
N ASP A 83 -11.27 -1.85 -7.98
CA ASP A 83 -10.79 -2.33 -9.27
C ASP A 83 -9.53 -3.22 -9.19
N ILE A 84 -9.02 -3.45 -7.97
CA ILE A 84 -7.84 -4.29 -7.78
C ILE A 84 -8.27 -5.76 -7.77
N PRO A 85 -7.89 -6.54 -8.80
CA PRO A 85 -8.28 -7.94 -8.87
C PRO A 85 -7.62 -8.75 -7.77
N LYS A 86 -8.37 -9.72 -7.21
CA LYS A 86 -7.83 -10.69 -6.27
C LYS A 86 -6.82 -11.61 -6.98
N ASN A 87 -5.73 -11.95 -6.31
CA ASN A 87 -4.90 -13.07 -6.76
C ASN A 87 -5.65 -14.37 -6.47
N LEU A 88 -6.13 -15.04 -7.51
CA LEU A 88 -6.92 -16.27 -7.36
C LEU A 88 -6.07 -17.49 -6.98
N ASP A 89 -4.77 -17.42 -7.21
CA ASP A 89 -3.87 -18.58 -7.14
C ASP A 89 -3.04 -18.67 -5.85
N GLU A 90 -3.16 -17.69 -4.95
CA GLU A 90 -2.26 -17.60 -3.79
C GLU A 90 -3.03 -17.16 -2.53
N GLU A 91 -3.43 -18.12 -1.69
CA GLU A 91 -4.01 -17.81 -0.37
C GLU A 91 -3.01 -17.04 0.52
N GLY A 92 -3.49 -16.00 1.18
CA GLY A 92 -2.68 -15.20 2.12
C GLY A 92 -1.82 -14.10 1.48
N HIS A 93 -1.88 -13.92 0.16
CA HIS A 93 -1.17 -12.89 -0.55
C HIS A 93 -2.02 -11.63 -0.78
N TYR A 94 -1.36 -10.48 -0.69
CA TYR A 94 -1.97 -9.24 -1.18
C TYR A 94 -1.99 -9.22 -2.71
N PRO A 95 -3.03 -8.64 -3.32
CA PRO A 95 -3.07 -8.49 -4.77
C PRO A 95 -1.86 -7.72 -5.29
N ARG A 96 -1.21 -8.22 -6.33
CA ARG A 96 -0.03 -7.54 -6.94
C ARG A 96 -0.35 -6.12 -7.36
N GLY A 97 -1.55 -5.90 -7.92
CA GLY A 97 -2.01 -4.57 -8.34
C GLY A 97 -2.07 -3.55 -7.21
N LEU A 98 -2.24 -3.97 -5.95
CA LEU A 98 -2.26 -3.10 -4.80
C LEU A 98 -0.94 -2.35 -4.62
N PHE A 99 0.16 -3.10 -4.53
CA PHE A 99 1.49 -2.49 -4.36
C PHE A 99 1.95 -1.75 -5.61
N THR A 100 1.64 -2.25 -6.80
CA THR A 100 1.93 -1.55 -8.06
C THR A 100 1.28 -0.17 -8.08
N LYS A 101 0.00 -0.09 -7.74
CA LYS A 101 -0.74 1.19 -7.68
C LYS A 101 -0.13 2.17 -6.67
N ILE A 102 0.27 1.67 -5.48
CA ILE A 102 0.96 2.47 -4.45
C ILE A 102 2.31 2.98 -4.98
N LEU A 103 3.11 2.10 -5.57
CA LEU A 103 4.46 2.44 -6.05
C LEU A 103 4.43 3.44 -7.20
N GLU A 104 3.52 3.27 -8.14
CA GLU A 104 3.34 4.19 -9.26
C GLU A 104 2.88 5.57 -8.81
N ALA A 105 2.02 5.63 -7.78
CA ALA A 105 1.54 6.89 -7.25
C ALA A 105 2.62 7.69 -6.51
N SER A 106 3.60 7.05 -5.85
CA SER A 106 4.44 7.73 -4.87
C SER A 106 5.94 7.51 -5.05
N SER A 107 6.38 6.91 -6.16
CA SER A 107 7.80 6.66 -6.37
C SER A 107 8.18 6.61 -7.85
N PHE A 108 9.47 6.87 -8.13
CA PHE A 108 10.09 6.63 -9.42
C PHE A 108 10.89 5.33 -9.44
N LYS A 109 11.28 4.90 -10.64
CA LYS A 109 12.30 3.85 -10.80
C LYS A 109 13.56 4.23 -10.02
N LEU A 110 14.21 3.23 -9.44
CA LEU A 110 15.41 3.34 -8.61
C LEU A 110 15.20 4.01 -7.23
N ASN A 111 14.01 4.50 -6.89
CA ASN A 111 13.74 4.94 -5.52
C ASN A 111 13.81 3.76 -4.55
N TRP A 112 14.16 4.05 -3.31
CA TRP A 112 14.14 3.10 -2.20
C TRP A 112 12.74 2.99 -1.64
N VAL A 113 12.32 1.76 -1.42
CA VAL A 113 11.08 1.40 -0.74
C VAL A 113 11.45 0.60 0.50
N LEU A 114 10.89 0.99 1.63
CA LEU A 114 11.05 0.31 2.91
C LEU A 114 9.75 -0.32 3.33
N ASP A 115 9.78 -1.62 3.61
CA ASP A 115 8.66 -2.33 4.23
C ASP A 115 9.12 -3.02 5.52
N PRO A 116 8.79 -2.45 6.68
CA PRO A 116 9.21 -3.02 7.97
C PRO A 116 8.43 -4.27 8.37
N PHE A 117 7.42 -4.68 7.59
CA PHE A 117 6.54 -5.83 7.86
C PHE A 117 6.28 -6.61 6.56
N MET A 118 7.35 -6.94 5.82
CA MET A 118 7.24 -7.43 4.45
C MET A 118 6.55 -8.81 4.32
N GLY A 119 6.40 -9.56 5.41
CA GLY A 119 5.82 -10.90 5.38
C GLY A 119 6.53 -11.80 4.36
N ILE A 120 5.76 -12.34 3.44
CA ILE A 120 6.26 -13.17 2.35
C ILE A 120 6.69 -12.39 1.09
N GLY A 121 6.86 -11.06 1.22
CA GLY A 121 7.54 -10.22 0.24
C GLY A 121 6.71 -9.71 -0.93
N ASP A 122 5.40 -9.60 -0.82
CA ASP A 122 4.55 -9.09 -1.92
C ASP A 122 4.94 -7.68 -2.39
N SER A 123 5.26 -6.79 -1.44
CA SER A 123 5.77 -5.45 -1.72
C SER A 123 7.14 -5.47 -2.42
N GLY A 124 8.02 -6.40 -2.01
CA GLY A 124 9.34 -6.57 -2.61
C GLY A 124 9.28 -7.07 -4.05
N VAL A 125 8.39 -8.03 -4.33
CA VAL A 125 8.12 -8.51 -5.70
C VAL A 125 7.64 -7.36 -6.58
N ALA A 126 6.68 -6.56 -6.11
CA ALA A 126 6.19 -5.41 -6.85
C ALA A 126 7.30 -4.36 -7.09
N CYS A 127 8.17 -4.12 -6.12
CA CYS A 127 9.32 -3.23 -6.25
C CYS A 127 10.27 -3.70 -7.34
N LYS A 128 10.66 -4.98 -7.34
CA LYS A 128 11.58 -5.53 -8.33
C LYS A 128 11.00 -5.45 -9.74
N GLN A 129 9.74 -5.88 -9.92
CA GLN A 129 9.07 -5.85 -11.21
C GLN A 129 8.90 -4.44 -11.76
N SER A 130 8.77 -3.44 -10.90
CA SER A 130 8.60 -2.04 -11.28
C SER A 130 9.91 -1.23 -11.26
N GLY A 131 11.05 -1.87 -11.00
CA GLY A 131 12.38 -1.25 -11.04
C GLY A 131 12.68 -0.34 -9.84
N ARG A 132 12.07 -0.58 -8.68
CA ARG A 132 12.38 0.10 -7.41
C ARG A 132 13.38 -0.72 -6.61
N ARG A 133 14.16 -0.04 -5.76
CA ARG A 133 15.02 -0.69 -4.77
C ARG A 133 14.20 -1.01 -3.53
N PHE A 134 14.48 -2.14 -2.88
CA PHE A 134 13.68 -2.63 -1.76
C PHE A 134 14.52 -2.94 -0.54
N ILE A 135 14.01 -2.58 0.63
CA ILE A 135 14.49 -3.01 1.93
C ILE A 135 13.28 -3.54 2.69
N GLY A 136 13.30 -4.82 3.07
CA GLY A 136 12.24 -5.45 3.83
C GLY A 136 12.73 -6.00 5.15
N PHE A 137 11.87 -5.99 6.16
CA PHE A 137 12.10 -6.65 7.44
C PHE A 137 10.97 -7.64 7.71
N GLU A 138 11.35 -8.79 8.26
CA GLU A 138 10.42 -9.83 8.70
C GLU A 138 11.03 -10.59 9.88
N THR A 139 10.26 -10.82 10.92
CA THR A 139 10.70 -11.52 12.13
C THR A 139 10.50 -13.03 12.04
N ASN A 140 9.54 -13.49 11.24
CA ASN A 140 9.33 -14.91 10.99
C ASN A 140 10.32 -15.40 9.94
N LYS A 141 11.19 -16.32 10.33
CA LYS A 141 12.26 -16.83 9.47
C LYS A 141 11.74 -17.52 8.20
N ASP A 142 10.64 -18.26 8.29
CA ASP A 142 10.09 -19.00 7.15
C ASP A 142 9.46 -18.03 6.14
N HIS A 143 8.77 -17.01 6.62
CA HIS A 143 8.26 -15.92 5.78
C HIS A 143 9.39 -15.14 5.12
N LEU A 144 10.45 -14.82 5.87
CA LEU A 144 11.63 -14.14 5.33
C LEU A 144 12.27 -14.93 4.18
N LEU A 145 12.54 -16.23 4.39
CA LEU A 145 13.15 -17.07 3.38
C LEU A 145 12.26 -17.22 2.13
N LEU A 146 10.96 -17.40 2.34
CA LEU A 146 10.00 -17.46 1.24
C LEU A 146 9.96 -16.13 0.48
N GLY A 147 9.89 -15.00 1.18
CA GLY A 147 9.90 -13.67 0.59
C GLY A 147 11.15 -13.39 -0.23
N MET A 148 12.32 -13.70 0.30
CA MET A 148 13.59 -13.58 -0.44
C MET A 148 13.56 -14.38 -1.74
N LYS A 149 13.17 -15.67 -1.68
CA LYS A 149 13.06 -16.52 -2.86
C LYS A 149 12.08 -15.99 -3.90
N ARG A 150 10.95 -15.45 -3.46
CA ARG A 150 9.93 -14.87 -4.36
C ARG A 150 10.45 -13.61 -5.05
N ILE A 151 11.10 -12.74 -4.28
CA ILE A 151 11.71 -11.51 -4.82
C ILE A 151 12.82 -11.86 -5.81
N ASP A 152 13.66 -12.84 -5.52
CA ASP A 152 14.75 -13.23 -6.41
C ASP A 152 14.26 -13.84 -7.74
N ASN A 153 13.11 -14.49 -7.73
CA ASN A 153 12.54 -15.15 -8.92
C ASN A 153 11.54 -14.25 -9.71
N SER A 154 11.30 -13.01 -9.29
CA SER A 154 10.30 -12.11 -9.88
C SER A 154 10.85 -11.21 -11.00
#